data_76878d7d81c1e5b4c84bb0a8b84a5ca5
#
_entry.id   76878d7d81c1e5b4c84bb0a8b84a5ca5
#
_cell.length_a   1.000
_cell.length_b   1.000
_cell.length_c   1.000
_cell.angle_alpha   90.00
_cell.angle_beta   90.00
_cell.angle_gamma   90.00
#
_symmetry.space_group_name_H-M   'P 1'
#
loop_
_entity.id
_entity.type
_entity.pdbx_description
1 polymer ?
#
loop_
_entity_poly.entity_id
_entity_poly.type
_entity_poly.pdbx_seq_one_letter_code
_entity_poly.pdbx_strand_id
1 'polypeptide(L)'
;MPKPVYADSKHFTYDELYMHSLSAPSGGKILSSCIDIAQMLIEKNISYGDSALNPIRIFSVADSTEQLKVRIDDKLNRVKNNQGFAGDNDIDDLIGYLILYKIAKSN
;
A
#
# COMPACT_ATOMS: atom_id res chain seq x y z
N MET A 1 -0.91 -3.99 -24.19
CA MET A 1 -0.44 -3.36 -22.94
C MET A 1 0.72 -4.16 -22.36
N PRO A 2 1.80 -3.51 -22.01
CA PRO A 2 2.92 -4.24 -21.41
C PRO A 2 2.52 -4.86 -20.07
N LYS A 3 3.13 -5.99 -19.73
CA LYS A 3 2.89 -6.62 -18.44
C LYS A 3 3.47 -5.76 -17.32
N PRO A 4 2.77 -5.63 -16.18
CA PRO A 4 3.37 -5.03 -15.00
C PRO A 4 4.62 -5.79 -14.57
N VAL A 5 5.57 -5.12 -13.92
CA VAL A 5 6.82 -5.75 -13.46
C VAL A 5 6.59 -6.91 -12.49
N TYR A 6 5.48 -6.92 -11.76
CA TYR A 6 5.14 -8.01 -10.85
C TYR A 6 4.52 -9.21 -11.55
N ALA A 7 4.08 -9.06 -12.80
CA ALA A 7 3.37 -10.11 -13.54
C ALA A 7 4.37 -10.98 -14.32
N ASP A 8 5.34 -11.53 -13.62
CA ASP A 8 6.28 -12.49 -14.18
C ASP A 8 5.68 -13.91 -14.13
N SER A 9 6.50 -14.92 -14.37
CA SER A 9 6.05 -16.31 -14.43
C SER A 9 5.48 -16.84 -13.09
N LYS A 10 5.71 -16.15 -11.98
CA LYS A 10 5.25 -16.59 -10.65
C LYS A 10 3.92 -15.99 -10.25
N HIS A 11 3.46 -14.99 -10.96
CA HIS A 11 2.25 -14.27 -10.60
C HIS A 11 1.19 -14.50 -11.66
N PHE A 12 -0.06 -14.53 -11.22
CA PHE A 12 -1.18 -14.48 -12.13
C PHE A 12 -1.19 -13.16 -12.88
N THR A 13 -1.62 -13.16 -14.12
CA THR A 13 -2.03 -11.92 -14.78
C THR A 13 -3.26 -11.38 -14.08
N TYR A 14 -3.61 -10.12 -14.35
CA TYR A 14 -4.80 -9.53 -13.75
C TYR A 14 -6.06 -10.35 -14.08
N ASP A 15 -6.21 -10.76 -15.34
CA ASP A 15 -7.38 -11.54 -15.75
C ASP A 15 -7.42 -12.91 -15.08
N GLU A 16 -6.27 -13.57 -14.96
CA GLU A 16 -6.17 -14.84 -14.24
C GLU A 16 -6.53 -14.68 -12.77
N LEU A 17 -6.07 -13.62 -12.13
CA LEU A 17 -6.38 -13.34 -10.73
C LEU A 17 -7.87 -13.06 -10.55
N TYR A 18 -8.47 -12.29 -11.47
CA TYR A 18 -9.90 -12.03 -11.47
C TYR A 18 -10.68 -13.34 -11.56
N MET A 19 -10.35 -14.18 -12.53
CA MET A 19 -11.04 -15.47 -12.71
C MET A 19 -10.86 -16.37 -11.49
N HIS A 20 -9.64 -16.39 -10.93
CA HIS A 20 -9.35 -17.18 -9.73
C HIS A 20 -10.14 -16.70 -8.52
N SER A 21 -10.34 -15.39 -8.39
CA SER A 21 -11.10 -14.80 -7.28
C SER A 21 -12.54 -15.30 -7.24
N LEU A 22 -13.11 -15.67 -8.37
CA LEU A 22 -14.49 -16.19 -8.44
C LEU A 22 -14.63 -17.55 -7.77
N SER A 23 -13.53 -18.27 -7.53
CA SER A 23 -13.53 -19.57 -6.87
C SER A 23 -13.56 -19.49 -5.35
N ALA A 24 -13.25 -18.32 -4.78
CA ALA A 24 -13.19 -18.15 -3.33
C ALA A 24 -14.49 -17.50 -2.83
N PRO A 25 -15.01 -17.89 -1.64
CA PRO A 25 -16.26 -17.32 -1.12
C PRO A 25 -16.26 -15.81 -0.99
N SER A 26 -15.12 -15.21 -0.65
CA SER A 26 -14.97 -13.75 -0.54
C SER A 26 -13.99 -13.18 -1.56
N GLY A 27 -13.68 -13.94 -2.60
CA GLY A 27 -12.63 -13.57 -3.55
C GLY A 27 -12.85 -12.24 -4.23
N GLY A 28 -14.08 -11.97 -4.67
CA GLY A 28 -14.42 -10.70 -5.30
C GLY A 28 -14.25 -9.51 -4.37
N LYS A 29 -14.64 -9.65 -3.12
CA LYS A 29 -14.48 -8.59 -2.11
C LYS A 29 -13.01 -8.34 -1.78
N ILE A 30 -12.23 -9.42 -1.67
CA ILE A 30 -10.78 -9.32 -1.43
C ILE A 30 -10.11 -8.58 -2.57
N LEU A 31 -10.37 -9.00 -3.81
CA LEU A 31 -9.76 -8.38 -4.97
C LEU A 31 -10.15 -6.91 -5.09
N SER A 32 -11.44 -6.59 -4.91
CA SER A 32 -11.93 -5.22 -4.97
C SER A 32 -11.24 -4.33 -3.92
N SER A 33 -11.10 -4.82 -2.69
CA SER A 33 -10.42 -4.08 -1.63
C SER A 33 -8.95 -3.84 -1.95
N CYS A 34 -8.27 -4.83 -2.52
CA CYS A 34 -6.88 -4.68 -2.95
C CYS A 34 -6.73 -3.64 -4.07
N ILE A 35 -7.68 -3.63 -5.01
CA ILE A 35 -7.68 -2.65 -6.11
C ILE A 35 -7.87 -1.24 -5.56
N ASP A 36 -8.79 -1.05 -4.61
CA ASP A 36 -9.01 0.25 -3.99
C ASP A 36 -7.73 0.79 -3.33
N ILE A 37 -7.02 -0.06 -2.62
CA ILE A 37 -5.75 0.33 -1.98
C ILE A 37 -4.69 0.63 -3.03
N ALA A 38 -4.59 -0.20 -4.07
CA ALA A 38 -3.63 0.02 -5.15
C ALA A 38 -3.87 1.37 -5.83
N GLN A 39 -5.12 1.67 -6.16
CA GLN A 39 -5.47 2.94 -6.79
C GLN A 39 -5.10 4.13 -5.89
N MET A 40 -5.47 4.07 -4.62
CA MET A 40 -5.14 5.13 -3.65
C MET A 40 -3.62 5.35 -3.56
N LEU A 41 -2.85 4.28 -3.43
CA LEU A 41 -1.39 4.37 -3.29
C LEU A 41 -0.73 4.93 -4.56
N ILE A 42 -1.17 4.49 -5.72
CA ILE A 42 -0.60 4.95 -6.99
C ILE A 42 -0.89 6.44 -7.17
N GLU A 43 -2.12 6.87 -6.87
CA GLU A 43 -2.49 8.29 -6.96
C GLU A 43 -1.66 9.14 -6.00
N LYS A 44 -1.47 8.67 -4.76
CA LYS A 44 -0.61 9.37 -3.78
C LYS A 44 0.85 9.41 -4.23
N ASN A 45 1.35 8.31 -4.77
CA ASN A 45 2.72 8.24 -5.27
C ASN A 45 2.96 9.25 -6.40
N ILE A 46 2.00 9.37 -7.30
CA ILE A 46 2.05 10.38 -8.37
C ILE A 46 2.06 11.78 -7.78
N SER A 47 1.17 12.05 -6.83
CA SER A 47 1.01 13.39 -6.24
C SER A 47 2.22 13.81 -5.40
N TYR A 48 2.84 12.89 -4.69
CA TYR A 48 3.92 13.18 -3.73
C TYR A 48 5.31 12.84 -4.26
N GLY A 49 5.43 12.47 -5.53
CA GLY A 49 6.73 12.25 -6.17
C GLY A 49 7.54 11.14 -5.53
N ASP A 50 6.89 10.05 -5.12
CA ASP A 50 7.56 8.88 -4.53
C ASP A 50 8.25 9.16 -3.19
N SER A 51 7.84 10.21 -2.47
CA SER A 51 8.53 10.66 -1.25
C SER A 51 8.54 9.64 -0.11
N ALA A 52 7.57 8.71 -0.07
CA ALA A 52 7.54 7.70 0.99
C ALA A 52 8.68 6.69 0.86
N LEU A 53 9.07 6.34 -0.37
CA LEU A 53 10.16 5.41 -0.65
C LEU A 53 11.49 6.12 -0.87
N ASN A 54 11.44 7.37 -1.34
CA ASN A 54 12.60 8.20 -1.61
C ASN A 54 12.45 9.57 -0.93
N PRO A 55 12.59 9.63 0.41
CA PRO A 55 12.40 10.86 1.16
C PRO A 55 13.53 11.86 0.91
N ILE A 56 13.23 13.15 1.06
CA ILE A 56 14.18 14.23 0.82
C ILE A 56 15.36 14.22 1.81
N ARG A 57 15.16 13.94 3.07
CA ARG A 57 16.21 13.85 4.09
C ARG A 57 17.00 15.14 4.28
N ILE A 58 16.29 16.27 4.39
CA ILE A 58 16.96 17.55 4.67
C ILE A 58 17.38 17.60 6.15
N PHE A 59 16.51 17.21 7.05
CA PHE A 59 16.77 17.23 8.50
C PHE A 59 16.93 15.82 9.08
N SER A 60 16.23 14.84 8.54
CA SER A 60 16.26 13.47 9.02
C SER A 60 17.34 12.67 8.31
N VAL A 61 18.08 11.87 9.05
CA VAL A 61 19.04 10.89 8.51
C VAL A 61 18.43 9.49 8.44
N ALA A 62 17.19 9.32 8.88
CA ALA A 62 16.52 8.03 8.85
C ALA A 62 16.26 7.58 7.42
N ASP A 63 16.46 6.30 7.14
CA ASP A 63 16.15 5.73 5.83
C ASP A 63 14.64 5.59 5.64
N SER A 64 14.22 5.21 4.44
CA SER A 64 12.79 5.08 4.11
C SER A 64 12.10 4.03 4.99
N THR A 65 12.78 2.94 5.31
CA THR A 65 12.23 1.87 6.14
C THR A 65 11.91 2.39 7.55
N GLU A 66 12.83 3.11 8.18
CA GLU A 66 12.61 3.67 9.51
C GLU A 66 11.52 4.73 9.52
N GLN A 67 11.47 5.58 8.49
CA GLN A 67 10.42 6.58 8.37
C GLN A 67 9.04 5.94 8.21
N LEU A 68 8.95 4.87 7.44
CA LEU A 68 7.70 4.12 7.26
C LEU A 68 7.26 3.45 8.57
N LYS A 69 8.18 2.92 9.35
CA LYS A 69 7.87 2.34 10.67
C LYS A 69 7.21 3.36 11.58
N VAL A 70 7.72 4.59 11.61
CA VAL A 70 7.14 5.67 12.41
C VAL A 70 5.69 5.94 11.98
N ARG A 71 5.44 6.00 10.68
CA ARG A 71 4.09 6.23 10.16
C ARG A 71 3.14 5.07 10.46
N ILE A 72 3.64 3.84 10.40
CA ILE A 72 2.87 2.65 10.74
C ILE A 72 2.48 2.70 12.22
N ASP A 73 3.43 3.00 13.10
CA ASP A 73 3.16 3.15 14.55
C ASP A 73 2.09 4.21 14.81
N ASP A 74 2.19 5.34 14.13
CA ASP A 74 1.21 6.42 14.27
C ASP A 74 -0.19 5.97 13.87
N LYS A 75 -0.32 5.30 12.74
CA LYS A 75 -1.63 4.81 12.28
C LYS A 75 -2.18 3.70 13.17
N LEU A 76 -1.31 2.81 13.66
CA LEU A 76 -1.72 1.79 14.64
C LEU A 76 -2.28 2.44 15.90
N ASN A 77 -1.62 3.50 16.37
CA ASN A 77 -2.09 4.23 17.55
C ASN A 77 -3.47 4.86 17.31
N ARG A 78 -3.70 5.44 16.15
CA ARG A 78 -5.01 6.03 15.78
C ARG A 78 -6.09 4.97 15.71
N VAL A 79 -5.81 3.84 15.08
CA VAL A 79 -6.76 2.73 14.97
C VAL A 79 -7.10 2.18 16.36
N LYS A 80 -6.09 1.98 17.20
CA LYS A 80 -6.26 1.48 18.56
C LYS A 80 -7.14 2.40 19.40
N ASN A 81 -6.93 3.71 19.30
CA ASN A 81 -7.65 4.68 20.12
C ASN A 81 -8.92 5.21 19.47
N ASN A 82 -9.27 4.70 18.31
CA ASN A 82 -10.41 5.17 17.52
C ASN A 82 -10.37 6.70 17.34
N GLN A 83 -9.18 7.25 17.09
CA GLN A 83 -8.94 8.67 16.87
C GLN A 83 -8.66 8.91 15.40
N GLY A 84 -9.20 10.00 14.88
CA GLY A 84 -8.96 10.40 13.49
C GLY A 84 -9.79 11.64 13.18
N PHE A 85 -9.42 12.30 12.11
CA PHE A 85 -10.20 13.43 11.59
C PHE A 85 -11.25 12.91 10.63
N ALA A 86 -12.36 13.65 10.53
CA ALA A 86 -13.38 13.34 9.53
C ALA A 86 -12.74 13.34 8.13
N GLY A 87 -13.03 12.29 7.37
CA GLY A 87 -12.48 12.11 6.03
C GLY A 87 -11.21 11.29 5.97
N ASP A 88 -10.53 11.06 7.10
CA ASP A 88 -9.38 10.17 7.14
C ASP A 88 -9.84 8.71 7.18
N ASN A 89 -9.13 7.85 6.47
CA ASN A 89 -9.33 6.41 6.54
C ASN A 89 -8.06 5.75 7.07
N ASP A 90 -7.97 5.63 8.39
CA ASP A 90 -6.77 5.13 9.05
C ASP A 90 -6.47 3.67 8.71
N ILE A 91 -7.49 2.85 8.45
CA ILE A 91 -7.30 1.45 8.06
C ILE A 91 -6.66 1.39 6.67
N ASP A 92 -7.20 2.11 5.70
CA ASP A 92 -6.64 2.13 4.34
C ASP A 92 -5.23 2.71 4.33
N ASP A 93 -5.00 3.77 5.10
CA ASP A 93 -3.67 4.37 5.23
C ASP A 93 -2.68 3.39 5.85
N LEU A 94 -3.09 2.65 6.87
CA LEU A 94 -2.24 1.63 7.49
C LEU A 94 -1.87 0.52 6.50
N ILE A 95 -2.87 0.01 5.76
CA ILE A 95 -2.62 -1.00 4.73
C ILE A 95 -1.63 -0.45 3.70
N GLY A 96 -1.83 0.78 3.27
CA GLY A 96 -0.95 1.45 2.30
C GLY A 96 0.49 1.55 2.80
N TYR A 97 0.70 1.96 4.03
CA TYR A 97 2.05 2.05 4.60
C TYR A 97 2.70 0.68 4.74
N LEU A 98 1.92 -0.36 5.04
CA LEU A 98 2.45 -1.73 5.11
C LEU A 98 2.89 -2.23 3.73
N ILE A 99 2.16 -1.89 2.68
CA ILE A 99 2.56 -2.22 1.30
C ILE A 99 3.87 -1.50 0.96
N LEU A 100 3.96 -0.21 1.27
CA LEU A 100 5.18 0.57 1.03
C LEU A 100 6.37 0.01 1.82
N TYR A 101 6.13 -0.40 3.06
CA TYR A 101 7.15 -1.04 3.89
C TYR A 101 7.63 -2.34 3.25
N LYS A 102 6.72 -3.15 2.74
CA LYS A 102 7.05 -4.39 2.02
C LYS A 102 7.95 -4.10 0.82
N ILE A 103 7.65 -3.05 0.05
CA ILE A 103 8.47 -2.64 -1.09
C ILE A 103 9.86 -2.21 -0.62
N ALA A 104 9.93 -1.36 0.40
CA ALA A 104 11.20 -0.88 0.94
C ALA A 104 12.09 -2.02 1.45
N LYS A 105 11.49 -3.05 2.05
CA LYS A 105 12.22 -4.22 2.57
C LYS A 105 12.73 -5.15 1.47
N SER A 106 12.11 -5.13 0.30
CA SER A 106 12.51 -6.02 -0.80
C SER A 106 13.60 -5.43 -1.71
N ASN A 107 14.00 -4.20 -1.47
CA ASN A 107 15.06 -3.53 -2.23
C ASN A 107 16.42 -3.66 -1.55
#